data_36ae1abfcdc9ec63b15777cae33d9ad4
#
_entry.id   36ae1abfcdc9ec63b15777cae33d9ad4
#
_cell.length_a   1.000
_cell.length_b   1.000
_cell.length_c   1.000
_cell.angle_alpha   90.00
_cell.angle_beta   90.00
_cell.angle_gamma   90.00
#
_symmetry.space_group_name_H-M   'P 1'
#
loop_
_entity.id
_entity.type
_entity.pdbx_description
1 polymer ?
#
loop_
_entity_poly.entity_id
_entity_poly.type
_entity_poly.pdbx_seq_one_letter_code
_entity_poly.pdbx_strand_id
1 'polypeptide(L)'
;MIRTRLVPAVRLAAILLTCLSASSSFAAKPIDIGSRRELFVDRHLIESLDGARLQLHRPTRREIVFRSDAAWEGNGSAYQSVFQDGDRFRMYYRGGNHPASKAYETNKSPWESLCVAESRDGIHWTRPELGIVEFNGSRRNNLILNEEMVSEIG
;
A
#
# COMPACT_ATOMS: atom_id res chain seq x y z
N MET A 1 -43.71 -37.29 70.44
CA MET A 1 -44.12 -36.28 69.44
C MET A 1 -42.97 -36.09 68.46
N ILE A 2 -42.95 -36.84 67.37
CA ILE A 2 -41.86 -36.80 66.36
C ILE A 2 -42.41 -35.94 65.19
N ARG A 3 -41.78 -34.79 64.95
CA ARG A 3 -42.10 -33.94 63.80
C ARG A 3 -41.09 -34.28 62.69
N THR A 4 -41.51 -35.03 61.72
CA THR A 4 -40.83 -35.23 60.43
C THR A 4 -40.94 -33.97 59.59
N ARG A 5 -39.81 -33.32 59.26
CA ARG A 5 -39.79 -32.24 58.28
C ARG A 5 -39.61 -32.83 56.90
N LEU A 6 -40.64 -32.73 56.07
CA LEU A 6 -40.53 -32.96 54.62
C LEU A 6 -39.65 -31.84 54.02
N VAL A 7 -38.54 -32.22 53.42
CA VAL A 7 -37.72 -31.35 52.58
C VAL A 7 -38.36 -31.36 51.20
N PRO A 8 -38.75 -30.21 50.65
CA PRO A 8 -39.45 -30.22 49.36
C PRO A 8 -38.48 -30.50 48.21
N ALA A 9 -38.81 -31.58 47.48
CA ALA A 9 -38.13 -32.02 46.25
C ALA A 9 -38.19 -31.01 45.11
N VAL A 10 -38.80 -29.84 45.34
CA VAL A 10 -39.03 -28.77 44.32
C VAL A 10 -37.74 -27.96 44.05
N ARG A 11 -36.74 -27.96 44.97
CA ARG A 11 -35.53 -27.19 44.75
C ARG A 11 -34.47 -27.84 43.86
N LEU A 12 -34.56 -29.15 43.63
CA LEU A 12 -33.63 -29.87 42.73
C LEU A 12 -34.00 -29.75 41.24
N ALA A 13 -35.28 -29.56 40.91
CA ALA A 13 -35.75 -29.43 39.54
C ALA A 13 -35.41 -28.05 38.92
N ALA A 14 -35.28 -27.02 39.73
CA ALA A 14 -34.97 -25.67 39.24
C ALA A 14 -33.50 -25.50 38.84
N ILE A 15 -32.57 -26.30 39.39
CA ILE A 15 -31.13 -26.21 39.08
C ILE A 15 -30.77 -26.97 37.79
N LEU A 16 -31.57 -27.98 37.40
CA LEU A 16 -31.31 -28.74 36.16
C LEU A 16 -31.80 -28.02 34.90
N LEU A 17 -32.70 -27.01 35.00
CA LEU A 17 -33.26 -26.34 33.84
C LEU A 17 -32.44 -25.13 33.38
N THR A 18 -31.46 -24.69 34.15
CA THR A 18 -30.57 -23.54 33.80
C THR A 18 -29.33 -23.92 33.04
N CYS A 19 -29.00 -25.18 32.84
CA CYS A 19 -27.80 -25.63 32.14
C CYS A 19 -28.02 -25.97 30.65
N LEU A 20 -29.21 -25.78 30.07
CA LEU A 20 -29.47 -26.14 28.67
C LEU A 20 -29.58 -24.96 27.70
N SER A 21 -29.12 -23.77 28.07
CA SER A 21 -28.86 -22.75 27.07
C SER A 21 -27.43 -22.98 26.52
N ALA A 22 -27.24 -24.09 25.84
CA ALA A 22 -26.11 -24.24 24.91
C ALA A 22 -26.33 -23.19 23.82
N SER A 23 -25.66 -22.05 23.97
CA SER A 23 -25.56 -21.08 22.90
C SER A 23 -24.92 -21.81 21.73
N SER A 24 -25.72 -22.21 20.74
CA SER A 24 -25.22 -22.64 19.45
C SER A 24 -24.52 -21.43 18.85
N SER A 25 -23.23 -21.30 19.11
CA SER A 25 -22.39 -20.39 18.37
C SER A 25 -22.40 -20.87 16.93
N PHE A 26 -23.26 -20.28 16.09
CA PHE A 26 -23.17 -20.47 14.66
C PHE A 26 -21.84 -19.85 14.25
N ALA A 27 -20.80 -20.68 14.18
CA ALA A 27 -19.55 -20.27 13.55
C ALA A 27 -19.90 -19.81 12.12
N ALA A 28 -19.59 -18.58 11.80
CA ALA A 28 -19.81 -18.07 10.45
C ALA A 28 -19.02 -18.94 9.48
N LYS A 29 -19.63 -19.28 8.32
CA LYS A 29 -18.95 -20.05 7.30
C LYS A 29 -17.67 -19.31 6.90
N PRO A 30 -16.48 -19.96 6.84
CA PRO A 30 -15.26 -19.34 6.40
C PRO A 30 -15.41 -18.70 5.02
N ILE A 31 -14.83 -17.53 4.84
CA ILE A 31 -14.81 -16.84 3.56
C ILE A 31 -13.81 -17.55 2.65
N ASP A 32 -14.26 -18.01 1.49
CA ASP A 32 -13.38 -18.60 0.48
C ASP A 32 -12.68 -17.48 -0.30
N ILE A 33 -11.37 -17.34 -0.10
CA ILE A 33 -10.55 -16.39 -0.83
C ILE A 33 -9.91 -16.99 -2.09
N GLY A 34 -10.05 -18.31 -2.33
CA GLY A 34 -9.46 -19.02 -3.46
C GLY A 34 -7.94 -18.83 -3.51
N SER A 35 -7.40 -18.41 -4.68
CA SER A 35 -5.99 -18.13 -4.89
C SER A 35 -5.60 -16.65 -4.72
N ARG A 36 -6.52 -15.81 -4.27
CA ARG A 36 -6.25 -14.37 -4.07
C ARG A 36 -5.28 -14.16 -2.92
N ARG A 37 -4.42 -13.16 -3.09
CA ARG A 37 -3.57 -12.66 -2.00
C ARG A 37 -4.34 -11.58 -1.25
N GLU A 38 -4.51 -11.77 0.06
CA GLU A 38 -5.23 -10.84 0.92
C GLU A 38 -4.29 -10.25 1.97
N LEU A 39 -4.43 -8.95 2.22
CA LEU A 39 -3.70 -8.26 3.28
C LEU A 39 -4.52 -8.31 4.56
N PHE A 40 -3.93 -8.81 5.64
CA PHE A 40 -4.55 -8.81 6.97
C PHE A 40 -4.41 -7.43 7.64
N VAL A 41 -5.11 -6.44 7.10
CA VAL A 41 -5.11 -5.07 7.63
C VAL A 41 -6.03 -4.89 8.83
N ASP A 42 -7.01 -5.79 8.97
CA ASP A 42 -7.99 -5.86 10.06
C ASP A 42 -8.32 -7.31 10.41
N ARG A 43 -9.42 -7.52 11.13
CA ARG A 43 -9.87 -8.85 11.53
C ARG A 43 -10.95 -9.44 10.64
N HIS A 44 -11.32 -8.83 9.55
CA HIS A 44 -12.43 -9.28 8.70
C HIS A 44 -12.27 -10.73 8.21
N LEU A 45 -11.06 -11.13 7.86
CA LEU A 45 -10.73 -12.48 7.39
C LEU A 45 -10.18 -13.40 8.50
N ILE A 46 -10.21 -12.97 9.77
CA ILE A 46 -9.59 -13.68 10.89
C ILE A 46 -10.65 -14.00 11.92
N GLU A 47 -11.02 -15.26 12.05
CA GLU A 47 -11.96 -15.73 13.08
C GLU A 47 -11.31 -15.71 14.47
N SER A 48 -10.09 -16.26 14.57
CA SER A 48 -9.34 -16.32 15.83
C SER A 48 -7.84 -16.24 15.57
N LEU A 49 -7.10 -15.81 16.59
CA LEU A 49 -5.64 -15.82 16.61
C LEU A 49 -5.21 -16.59 17.87
N ASP A 50 -4.58 -17.74 17.66
CA ASP A 50 -3.97 -18.54 18.73
C ASP A 50 -2.45 -18.53 18.56
N GLY A 51 -1.73 -18.06 19.58
CA GLY A 51 -0.28 -17.91 19.56
C GLY A 51 0.24 -16.88 18.53
N ALA A 52 -0.65 -16.12 17.87
CA ALA A 52 -0.32 -15.12 16.85
C ALA A 52 -0.96 -13.77 17.17
N ARG A 53 -0.43 -12.71 16.60
CA ARG A 53 -0.98 -11.34 16.70
C ARG A 53 -0.76 -10.55 15.44
N LEU A 54 -1.66 -9.65 15.13
CA LEU A 54 -1.43 -8.61 14.13
C LEU A 54 -0.46 -7.58 14.72
N GLN A 55 0.60 -7.31 13.99
CA GLN A 55 1.61 -6.33 14.38
C GLN A 55 2.02 -5.48 13.20
N LEU A 56 1.80 -4.18 13.30
CA LEU A 56 2.35 -3.22 12.36
C LEU A 56 3.86 -3.08 12.59
N HIS A 57 4.64 -3.44 11.57
CA HIS A 57 6.08 -3.27 11.61
C HIS A 57 6.45 -1.82 11.27
N ARG A 58 7.33 -1.24 12.08
CA ARG A 58 7.87 0.09 11.78
C ARG A 58 8.83 0.00 10.59
N PRO A 59 8.72 0.88 9.58
CA PRO A 59 9.67 0.90 8.49
C PRO A 59 11.07 1.27 9.03
N THR A 60 12.08 0.56 8.54
CA THR A 60 13.47 0.88 8.82
C THR A 60 14.02 1.68 7.65
N ARG A 61 14.57 2.88 7.93
CA ARG A 61 15.27 3.67 6.93
C ARG A 61 16.45 2.89 6.37
N ARG A 62 16.56 2.92 5.04
CA ARG A 62 17.67 2.38 4.29
C ARG A 62 18.33 3.50 3.48
N GLU A 63 19.16 3.14 2.54
CA GLU A 63 19.83 4.04 1.62
C GLU A 63 18.86 4.81 0.72
N ILE A 64 19.34 5.91 0.14
CA ILE A 64 18.63 6.63 -0.91
C ILE A 64 18.94 5.91 -2.23
N VAL A 65 17.95 5.24 -2.78
CA VAL A 65 18.09 4.44 -4.02
C VAL A 65 17.95 5.27 -5.30
N PHE A 66 17.29 6.43 -5.23
CA PHE A 66 17.08 7.32 -6.37
C PHE A 66 16.99 8.77 -5.92
N ARG A 67 17.56 9.69 -6.73
CA ARG A 67 17.41 11.14 -6.55
C ARG A 67 16.89 11.72 -7.86
N SER A 68 15.83 12.51 -7.79
CA SER A 68 15.32 13.29 -8.92
C SER A 68 16.13 14.60 -8.96
N ASP A 69 17.27 14.58 -9.62
CA ASP A 69 18.24 15.67 -9.68
C ASP A 69 18.68 16.03 -11.11
N ALA A 70 18.06 15.42 -12.12
CA ALA A 70 18.28 15.81 -13.50
C ALA A 70 17.56 17.14 -13.80
N ALA A 71 18.14 17.94 -14.68
CA ALA A 71 17.64 19.28 -15.00
C ALA A 71 16.18 19.30 -15.49
N TRP A 72 15.74 18.25 -16.16
CA TRP A 72 14.39 18.10 -16.67
C TRP A 72 13.38 17.56 -15.64
N GLU A 73 13.84 17.16 -14.46
CA GLU A 73 12.97 16.67 -13.38
C GLU A 73 12.48 17.78 -12.47
N GLY A 74 13.06 19.01 -12.62
CA GLY A 74 12.66 20.18 -11.86
C GLY A 74 13.10 20.13 -10.40
N ASN A 75 12.37 20.86 -9.56
CA ASN A 75 12.66 20.97 -8.13
C ASN A 75 11.77 20.06 -7.25
N GLY A 76 10.87 19.30 -7.86
CA GLY A 76 9.96 18.40 -7.18
C GLY A 76 9.70 17.13 -7.98
N SER A 77 9.54 16.01 -7.28
CA SER A 77 9.16 14.74 -7.86
C SER A 77 8.09 14.07 -7.02
N ALA A 78 7.13 13.44 -7.68
CA ALA A 78 5.99 12.80 -7.04
C ALA A 78 5.48 11.60 -7.85
N TYR A 79 4.52 10.87 -7.25
CA TYR A 79 3.77 9.81 -7.90
C TYR A 79 4.63 8.68 -8.46
N GLN A 80 5.66 8.26 -7.70
CA GLN A 80 6.49 7.13 -8.07
C GLN A 80 5.67 5.85 -8.10
N SER A 81 5.61 5.21 -9.27
CA SER A 81 4.99 3.91 -9.47
C SER A 81 6.04 2.92 -9.93
N VAL A 82 6.27 1.88 -9.16
CA VAL A 82 7.28 0.86 -9.43
C VAL A 82 6.59 -0.47 -9.72
N PHE A 83 6.98 -1.13 -10.79
CA PHE A 83 6.52 -2.47 -11.12
C PHE A 83 7.64 -3.28 -11.78
N GLN A 84 7.49 -4.59 -11.74
CA GLN A 84 8.39 -5.51 -12.43
C GLN A 84 7.91 -5.72 -13.86
N ASP A 85 8.83 -5.55 -14.80
CA ASP A 85 8.65 -5.78 -16.22
C ASP A 85 9.71 -6.74 -16.72
N GLY A 86 9.36 -8.03 -16.79
CA GLY A 86 10.28 -9.11 -17.14
C GLY A 86 11.42 -9.23 -16.12
N ASP A 87 12.65 -9.04 -16.59
CA ASP A 87 13.89 -9.15 -15.81
C ASP A 87 14.33 -7.86 -15.12
N ARG A 88 13.53 -6.81 -15.19
CA ARG A 88 13.84 -5.49 -14.64
C ARG A 88 12.65 -4.88 -13.90
N PHE A 89 12.95 -3.87 -13.11
CA PHE A 89 11.96 -2.96 -12.52
C PHE A 89 11.92 -1.66 -13.32
N ARG A 90 10.70 -1.12 -13.49
CA ARG A 90 10.49 0.21 -14.03
C ARG A 90 9.81 1.08 -13.01
N MET A 91 10.26 2.32 -12.91
CA MET A 91 9.66 3.34 -12.08
C MET A 91 9.23 4.50 -12.98
N TYR A 92 7.93 4.73 -13.05
CA TYR A 92 7.38 5.95 -13.63
C TYR A 92 7.21 6.98 -12.53
N TYR A 93 7.61 8.20 -12.80
CA TYR A 93 7.52 9.27 -11.82
C TYR A 93 7.32 10.62 -12.51
N ARG A 94 6.68 11.51 -11.79
CA ARG A 94 6.43 12.87 -12.23
C ARG A 94 7.56 13.76 -11.74
N GLY A 95 8.13 14.55 -12.63
CA GLY A 95 8.98 15.69 -12.33
C GLY A 95 8.24 17.00 -12.57
N GLY A 96 8.74 18.08 -12.02
CA GLY A 96 8.14 19.39 -12.25
C GLY A 96 8.71 20.48 -11.34
N ASN A 97 8.33 21.72 -11.63
CA ASN A 97 8.70 22.87 -10.83
C ASN A 97 7.58 23.27 -9.88
N HIS A 98 7.90 23.30 -8.60
CA HIS A 98 6.97 23.73 -7.57
C HIS A 98 7.06 25.25 -7.33
N PRO A 99 5.96 26.03 -7.42
CA PRO A 99 5.98 27.49 -7.37
C PRO A 99 6.47 28.09 -6.04
N ALA A 100 6.36 27.36 -4.94
CA ALA A 100 6.84 27.82 -3.65
C ALA A 100 8.37 27.81 -3.49
N SER A 101 9.10 27.29 -4.48
CA SER A 101 10.56 27.25 -4.45
C SER A 101 11.15 28.39 -5.26
N LYS A 102 12.19 29.03 -4.72
CA LYS A 102 12.98 30.05 -5.48
C LYS A 102 13.61 29.49 -6.76
N ALA A 103 13.81 28.16 -6.84
CA ALA A 103 14.30 27.49 -8.03
C ALA A 103 13.28 27.49 -9.18
N TYR A 104 12.00 27.72 -8.91
CA TYR A 104 10.97 27.82 -9.92
C TYR A 104 11.26 28.91 -10.98
N GLU A 105 11.69 30.08 -10.53
CA GLU A 105 11.95 31.21 -11.43
C GLU A 105 13.19 31.04 -12.30
N THR A 106 14.13 30.21 -11.88
CA THR A 106 15.42 30.02 -12.55
C THR A 106 15.54 28.71 -13.32
N ASN A 107 14.69 27.73 -13.00
CA ASN A 107 14.70 26.42 -13.65
C ASN A 107 13.77 26.42 -14.88
N LYS A 108 14.35 26.18 -16.05
CA LYS A 108 13.64 26.07 -17.34
C LYS A 108 13.04 24.67 -17.57
N SER A 109 13.02 23.82 -16.55
CA SER A 109 12.35 22.52 -16.63
C SER A 109 10.86 22.71 -16.92
N PRO A 110 10.23 21.85 -17.69
CA PRO A 110 8.78 21.87 -17.85
C PRO A 110 8.11 21.77 -16.48
N TRP A 111 6.96 22.44 -16.33
CA TRP A 111 6.16 22.45 -15.11
C TRP A 111 5.81 21.02 -14.67
N GLU A 112 5.42 20.22 -15.63
CA GLU A 112 5.11 18.82 -15.46
C GLU A 112 5.81 17.97 -16.51
N SER A 113 6.39 16.89 -16.06
CA SER A 113 7.01 15.90 -16.91
C SER A 113 6.75 14.51 -16.39
N LEU A 114 6.63 13.54 -17.28
CA LEU A 114 6.62 12.13 -16.93
C LEU A 114 7.95 11.53 -17.33
N CYS A 115 8.60 10.91 -16.36
CA CYS A 115 9.91 10.29 -16.51
C CYS A 115 9.83 8.79 -16.23
N VAL A 116 10.81 8.03 -16.74
CA VAL A 116 11.02 6.63 -16.39
C VAL A 116 12.44 6.39 -15.90
N ALA A 117 12.58 5.55 -14.88
CA ALA A 117 13.86 4.97 -14.48
C ALA A 117 13.77 3.44 -14.53
N GLU A 118 14.91 2.78 -14.73
CA GLU A 118 15.02 1.33 -14.80
C GLU A 118 16.03 0.83 -13.78
N SER A 119 15.77 -0.37 -13.25
CA SER A 119 16.66 -1.09 -12.34
C SER A 119 16.57 -2.60 -12.54
N ARG A 120 17.64 -3.33 -12.27
CA ARG A 120 17.61 -4.79 -12.25
C ARG A 120 17.32 -5.39 -10.88
N ASP A 121 17.51 -4.61 -9.82
CA ASP A 121 17.44 -5.08 -8.43
C ASP A 121 16.49 -4.23 -7.54
N GLY A 122 15.90 -3.16 -8.11
CA GLY A 122 15.05 -2.22 -7.37
C GLY A 122 15.82 -1.26 -6.45
N ILE A 123 17.15 -1.32 -6.46
CA ILE A 123 18.05 -0.49 -5.64
C ILE A 123 18.89 0.44 -6.50
N HIS A 124 19.52 -0.09 -7.54
CA HIS A 124 20.37 0.67 -8.45
C HIS A 124 19.58 1.11 -9.68
N TRP A 125 19.13 2.36 -9.67
CA TRP A 125 18.29 2.93 -10.70
C TRP A 125 19.10 3.74 -11.69
N THR A 126 18.75 3.62 -12.97
CA THR A 126 19.33 4.39 -14.08
C THR A 126 18.24 5.09 -14.86
N ARG A 127 18.60 6.19 -15.52
CA ARG A 127 17.75 6.92 -16.45
C ARG A 127 18.09 6.48 -17.88
N PRO A 128 17.19 5.74 -18.57
CA PRO A 128 17.43 5.40 -19.97
C PRO A 128 17.33 6.63 -20.85
N GLU A 129 18.16 6.72 -21.89
CA GLU A 129 18.04 7.74 -22.94
C GLU A 129 16.96 7.30 -23.92
N LEU A 130 15.76 7.84 -23.79
CA LEU A 130 14.59 7.42 -24.61
C LEU A 130 14.56 8.09 -25.99
N GLY A 131 15.10 9.30 -26.12
CA GLY A 131 15.08 10.05 -27.36
C GLY A 131 13.68 10.59 -27.79
N ILE A 132 12.69 10.55 -26.89
CA ILE A 132 11.28 10.88 -27.20
C ILE A 132 11.08 12.39 -27.12
N VAL A 133 11.42 13.00 -25.98
CA VAL A 133 11.14 14.40 -25.68
C VAL A 133 12.42 15.20 -25.75
N GLU A 134 12.36 16.38 -26.40
CA GLU A 134 13.47 17.34 -26.38
C GLU A 134 13.42 18.22 -25.12
N PHE A 135 14.57 18.39 -24.50
CA PHE A 135 14.76 19.31 -23.38
C PHE A 135 16.06 20.10 -23.59
N ASN A 136 15.95 21.43 -23.67
CA ASN A 136 17.09 22.33 -23.90
C ASN A 136 17.98 21.93 -25.09
N GLY A 137 17.38 21.55 -26.22
CA GLY A 137 18.08 21.19 -27.45
C GLY A 137 18.68 19.77 -27.45
N SER A 138 18.33 18.94 -26.47
CA SER A 138 18.81 17.56 -26.38
C SER A 138 17.68 16.57 -26.09
N ARG A 139 17.76 15.41 -26.74
CA ARG A 139 16.86 14.27 -26.47
C ARG A 139 17.52 13.19 -25.62
N ARG A 140 18.70 13.45 -25.06
CA ARG A 140 19.42 12.52 -24.18
C ARG A 140 18.87 12.62 -22.76
N ASN A 141 17.66 12.13 -22.58
CA ASN A 141 16.94 12.16 -21.33
C ASN A 141 15.95 10.97 -21.22
N ASN A 142 15.35 10.81 -20.06
CA ASN A 142 14.38 9.77 -19.75
C ASN A 142 12.93 10.31 -19.68
N LEU A 143 12.66 11.40 -20.39
CA LEU A 143 11.32 11.98 -20.49
C LEU A 143 10.44 11.15 -21.44
N ILE A 144 9.22 10.90 -21.01
CA ILE A 144 8.17 10.27 -21.81
C ILE A 144 7.21 11.34 -22.32
N LEU A 145 6.82 12.26 -21.45
CA LEU A 145 5.93 13.37 -21.73
C LEU A 145 6.45 14.65 -21.07
N ASN A 146 6.14 15.78 -21.67
CA ASN A 146 6.28 17.11 -21.08
C ASN A 146 4.91 17.82 -21.01
N GLU A 147 4.87 19.00 -20.44
CA GLU A 147 3.62 19.77 -20.27
C GLU A 147 2.89 20.03 -21.58
N GLU A 148 3.61 20.34 -22.65
CA GLU A 148 3.04 20.59 -23.98
C GLU A 148 2.29 19.34 -24.49
N MET A 149 2.93 18.16 -24.40
CA MET A 149 2.31 16.89 -24.82
C MET A 149 1.13 16.50 -23.95
N VAL A 150 1.16 16.80 -22.64
CA VAL A 150 0.04 16.54 -21.73
C VAL A 150 -1.17 17.40 -22.09
N SER A 151 -0.96 18.64 -22.45
CA SER A 151 -2.04 19.56 -22.84
C SER A 151 -2.74 19.18 -24.17
N GLU A 152 -2.06 18.41 -25.04
CA GLU A 152 -2.62 17.92 -26.29
C GLU A 152 -3.49 16.67 -26.13
N ILE A 153 -3.35 15.95 -25.00
CA ILE A 153 -4.07 14.69 -24.73
C ILE A 153 -5.38 14.93 -23.97
N GLY A 154 -5.51 16.05 -23.27
CA GLY A 154 -6.68 16.42 -22.44
C GLY A 154 -7.67 17.25 -23.15
#